data_7d860daa5921014120b1d6b45cf69e11
#
_entry.id   7d860daa5921014120b1d6b45cf69e11
#
_cell.length_a   1.000
_cell.length_b   1.000
_cell.length_c   1.000
_cell.angle_alpha   90.00
_cell.angle_beta   90.00
_cell.angle_gamma   90.00
#
_symmetry.space_group_name_H-M   'P 1'
#
loop_
_entity.id
_entity.type
_entity.pdbx_description
1 polymer ?
#
loop_
_entity_poly.entity_id
_entity_poly.type
_entity_poly.pdbx_seq_one_letter_code
_entity_poly.pdbx_strand_id
1 'polypeptide(L)'
;MDSLNVPLNDSRYIQTCLKKVKSLKTGEEKCAAVYELLHRTDPGPGGFYDSFESFSSCWERLEEKPEYQKDPAYLDIPLPSFLLQSPFAEEDVPLAWRTNVYTLYQKPLIVTYQGLDPEADYWYRATYGRYHTIDLSLDAGENGEIPLHGPVHIDRSFCTVSLQLPKEAYRSGRLVLRLSVQDGQRGPNVSEIMITKRRLTENAQIEIESC
;
A
#
# COMPACT_ATOMS: atom_id res chain seq x y z
N MET A 1 -12.91 -12.27 2.07
CA MET A 1 -12.89 -11.85 3.49
C MET A 1 -13.84 -10.67 3.60
N ASP A 2 -14.81 -10.77 4.48
CA ASP A 2 -15.84 -9.74 4.54
C ASP A 2 -15.24 -8.41 4.95
N SER A 3 -15.45 -7.40 4.12
CA SER A 3 -15.05 -6.01 4.35
C SER A 3 -15.53 -5.41 5.69
N LEU A 4 -16.45 -6.10 6.35
CA LEU A 4 -16.99 -5.74 7.67
C LEU A 4 -16.07 -6.11 8.84
N ASN A 5 -15.15 -7.07 8.67
CA ASN A 5 -14.31 -7.50 9.79
C ASN A 5 -13.11 -6.58 10.06
N VAL A 6 -12.60 -5.91 9.05
CA VAL A 6 -11.44 -5.01 9.21
C VAL A 6 -11.75 -3.80 10.10
N PRO A 7 -12.88 -3.07 9.91
CA PRO A 7 -13.24 -1.98 10.81
C PRO A 7 -13.48 -2.41 12.26
N LEU A 8 -14.06 -3.59 12.47
CA LEU A 8 -14.35 -4.09 13.82
C LEU A 8 -13.08 -4.42 14.62
N ASN A 9 -12.05 -4.92 13.94
CA ASN A 9 -10.77 -5.24 14.56
C ASN A 9 -9.92 -3.99 14.86
N ASP A 10 -10.23 -2.88 14.22
CA ASP A 10 -9.52 -1.60 14.35
C ASP A 10 -10.18 -0.63 15.36
N SER A 11 -10.84 -1.15 16.38
CA SER A 11 -11.64 -0.34 17.30
C SER A 11 -10.90 0.82 17.95
N ARG A 12 -9.61 0.66 18.28
CA ARG A 12 -8.78 1.73 18.86
C ARG A 12 -8.51 2.84 17.85
N TYR A 13 -8.11 2.46 16.64
CA TYR A 13 -7.89 3.41 15.55
C TYR A 13 -9.18 4.18 15.23
N ILE A 14 -10.31 3.47 15.10
CA ILE A 14 -11.61 4.09 14.84
C ILE A 14 -11.98 5.08 15.95
N GLN A 15 -11.79 4.73 17.22
CA GLN A 15 -12.05 5.64 18.34
C GLN A 15 -11.18 6.90 18.27
N THR A 16 -9.90 6.75 17.91
CA THR A 16 -8.99 7.89 17.74
C THR A 16 -9.43 8.78 16.58
N CYS A 17 -9.81 8.19 15.44
CA CYS A 17 -10.36 8.93 14.31
C CYS A 17 -11.64 9.67 14.67
N LEU A 18 -12.56 9.03 15.38
CA LEU A 18 -13.80 9.67 15.82
C LEU A 18 -13.57 10.83 16.81
N LYS A 19 -12.54 10.75 17.66
CA LYS A 19 -12.13 11.91 18.48
C LYS A 19 -11.66 13.07 17.61
N LYS A 20 -10.83 12.79 16.59
CA LYS A 20 -10.40 13.81 15.61
C LYS A 20 -11.59 14.41 14.85
N VAL A 21 -12.53 13.57 14.37
CA VAL A 21 -13.77 14.03 13.72
C VAL A 21 -14.58 14.96 14.62
N LYS A 22 -14.70 14.64 15.90
CA LYS A 22 -15.45 15.50 16.85
C LYS A 22 -14.84 16.89 16.99
N SER A 23 -13.53 17.04 16.83
CA SER A 23 -12.83 18.34 16.91
C SER A 23 -12.95 19.19 15.65
N LEU A 24 -13.41 18.65 14.52
CA LEU A 24 -13.65 19.41 13.29
C LEU A 24 -14.76 20.43 13.47
N LYS A 25 -14.65 21.56 12.77
CA LYS A 25 -15.51 22.71 13.01
C LYS A 25 -16.87 22.61 12.33
N THR A 26 -16.91 22.13 11.11
CA THR A 26 -18.14 22.12 10.30
C THR A 26 -18.74 20.71 10.17
N GLY A 27 -20.04 20.65 9.90
CA GLY A 27 -20.73 19.40 9.62
C GLY A 27 -20.22 18.73 8.34
N GLU A 28 -19.87 19.53 7.35
CA GLU A 28 -19.34 19.05 6.08
C GLU A 28 -17.99 18.35 6.26
N GLU A 29 -17.03 18.99 6.97
CA GLU A 29 -15.75 18.37 7.33
C GLU A 29 -15.93 17.05 8.09
N LYS A 30 -16.88 17.02 9.04
CA LYS A 30 -17.20 15.81 9.81
C LYS A 30 -17.73 14.70 8.93
N CYS A 31 -18.67 15.02 8.04
CA CYS A 31 -19.23 14.05 7.10
C CYS A 31 -18.16 13.50 6.16
N ALA A 32 -17.30 14.36 5.60
CA ALA A 32 -16.21 13.94 4.74
C ALA A 32 -15.23 13.01 5.47
N ALA A 33 -14.82 13.38 6.69
CA ALA A 33 -13.90 12.56 7.48
C ALA A 33 -14.50 11.20 7.88
N VAL A 34 -15.79 11.15 8.22
CA VAL A 34 -16.48 9.88 8.48
C VAL A 34 -16.59 9.05 7.21
N TYR A 35 -16.91 9.67 6.09
CA TYR A 35 -16.96 8.99 4.80
C TYR A 35 -15.63 8.34 4.45
N GLU A 36 -14.53 9.07 4.57
CA GLU A 36 -13.19 8.53 4.31
C GLU A 36 -12.84 7.38 5.27
N LEU A 37 -13.20 7.50 6.54
CA LEU A 37 -12.98 6.43 7.52
C LEU A 37 -13.74 5.15 7.16
N LEU A 38 -15.00 5.27 6.75
CA LEU A 38 -15.85 4.14 6.36
C LEU A 38 -15.36 3.46 5.08
N HIS A 39 -14.80 4.23 4.15
CA HIS A 39 -14.35 3.74 2.86
C HIS A 39 -12.82 3.55 2.78
N ARG A 40 -12.14 3.57 3.92
CA ARG A 40 -10.66 3.45 3.95
C ARG A 40 -10.15 2.18 3.26
N THR A 41 -10.86 1.08 3.42
CA THR A 41 -10.51 -0.24 2.87
C THR A 41 -11.45 -0.70 1.77
N ASP A 42 -12.40 0.13 1.36
CA ASP A 42 -13.35 -0.17 0.29
C ASP A 42 -12.86 0.44 -1.04
N PRO A 43 -12.33 -0.36 -1.96
CA PRO A 43 -11.87 0.13 -3.25
C PRO A 43 -13.01 0.42 -4.22
N GLY A 44 -14.25 0.03 -3.89
CA GLY A 44 -15.40 0.08 -4.78
C GLY A 44 -15.38 -0.98 -5.89
N PRO A 45 -16.43 -1.02 -6.74
CA PRO A 45 -16.57 -2.01 -7.80
C PRO A 45 -15.41 -1.95 -8.81
N GLY A 46 -14.78 -3.09 -9.05
CA GLY A 46 -13.64 -3.22 -9.97
C GLY A 46 -12.33 -2.63 -9.45
N GLY A 47 -12.27 -2.30 -8.17
CA GLY A 47 -11.05 -1.94 -7.46
C GLY A 47 -10.48 -3.11 -6.66
N PHE A 48 -9.31 -2.88 -6.05
CA PHE A 48 -8.59 -3.84 -5.24
C PHE A 48 -8.10 -3.18 -3.95
N TYR A 49 -8.19 -3.91 -2.86
CA TYR A 49 -7.57 -3.54 -1.60
C TYR A 49 -6.84 -4.75 -1.03
N ASP A 50 -5.55 -4.57 -0.82
CA ASP A 50 -4.67 -5.56 -0.23
C ASP A 50 -4.07 -5.02 1.05
N SER A 51 -4.34 -5.72 2.14
CA SER A 51 -3.66 -5.57 3.41
C SER A 51 -2.76 -6.78 3.61
N PHE A 52 -1.52 -6.54 3.95
CA PHE A 52 -0.55 -7.60 4.20
C PHE A 52 -0.57 -8.08 5.66
N GLU A 53 -1.67 -7.81 6.36
CA GLU A 53 -1.89 -8.13 7.76
C GLU A 53 -1.97 -9.64 8.04
N SER A 54 -2.40 -10.42 7.08
CA SER A 54 -2.57 -11.87 7.20
C SER A 54 -2.32 -12.56 5.86
N PHE A 55 -2.20 -13.88 5.89
CA PHE A 55 -2.19 -14.72 4.69
C PHE A 55 -3.52 -14.58 3.93
N SER A 56 -3.69 -13.47 3.26
CA SER A 56 -4.88 -13.11 2.51
C SER A 56 -4.67 -13.41 1.01
N SER A 57 -5.73 -13.27 0.24
CA SER A 57 -5.71 -13.44 -1.22
C SER A 57 -4.71 -12.53 -1.96
N CYS A 58 -4.16 -11.53 -1.30
CA CYS A 58 -3.13 -10.66 -1.88
C CYS A 58 -1.84 -11.43 -2.23
N TRP A 59 -1.56 -12.54 -1.56
CA TRP A 59 -0.41 -13.37 -1.87
C TRP A 59 -0.42 -13.91 -3.30
N GLU A 60 -1.60 -14.12 -3.87
CA GLU A 60 -1.74 -14.55 -5.26
C GLU A 60 -1.29 -13.48 -6.27
N ARG A 61 -1.20 -12.22 -5.83
CA ARG A 61 -0.78 -11.08 -6.64
C ARG A 61 0.70 -10.80 -6.54
N LEU A 62 1.36 -11.30 -5.51
CA LEU A 62 2.80 -11.17 -5.37
C LEU A 62 3.49 -12.15 -6.30
N GLU A 63 4.51 -11.67 -6.99
CA GLU A 63 5.33 -12.57 -7.79
C GLU A 63 6.03 -13.56 -6.87
N GLU A 64 5.71 -14.83 -7.06
CA GLU A 64 6.43 -15.90 -6.42
C GLU A 64 7.77 -16.05 -7.09
N LYS A 65 8.67 -15.52 -6.61
CA LYS A 65 9.88 -15.79 -6.73
C LYS A 65 10.90 -16.06 -7.51
N PRO A 66 11.37 -15.95 -8.42
CA PRO A 66 12.43 -16.86 -8.84
C PRO A 66 13.84 -16.43 -8.53
N GLU A 67 14.09 -15.16 -8.35
CA GLU A 67 15.50 -14.74 -8.30
C GLU A 67 16.15 -14.85 -6.93
N TYR A 68 15.43 -14.70 -5.85
CA TYR A 68 16.04 -14.87 -4.53
C TYR A 68 16.23 -16.32 -4.11
N GLN A 69 15.57 -17.28 -4.75
CA GLN A 69 15.95 -18.69 -4.61
C GLN A 69 17.35 -18.96 -5.13
N LYS A 70 17.88 -18.07 -5.97
CA LYS A 70 19.25 -18.15 -6.48
C LYS A 70 20.26 -17.43 -5.59
N ASP A 71 19.81 -16.69 -4.60
CA ASP A 71 20.70 -16.04 -3.65
C ASP A 71 21.13 -17.05 -2.58
N PRO A 72 22.41 -17.42 -2.50
CA PRO A 72 22.89 -18.42 -1.54
C PRO A 72 22.77 -17.98 -0.07
N ALA A 73 22.53 -16.70 0.19
CA ALA A 73 22.24 -16.21 1.53
C ALA A 73 20.74 -16.33 1.87
N TYR A 74 19.92 -16.68 0.92
CA TYR A 74 18.50 -16.86 1.09
C TYR A 74 18.20 -18.30 1.53
N LEU A 75 18.01 -18.48 2.80
CA LEU A 75 17.61 -19.76 3.38
C LEU A 75 16.18 -20.09 2.97
N ASP A 76 16.00 -20.75 1.84
CA ASP A 76 14.83 -21.51 1.40
C ASP A 76 13.45 -21.12 1.99
N ILE A 77 13.20 -19.82 2.07
CA ILE A 77 11.91 -19.28 2.50
C ILE A 77 11.08 -19.07 1.23
N PRO A 78 9.94 -19.75 1.10
CA PRO A 78 9.23 -19.83 -0.18
C PRO A 78 8.55 -18.55 -0.63
N LEU A 79 8.65 -17.47 0.12
CA LEU A 79 7.99 -16.20 -0.19
C LEU A 79 9.00 -15.06 -0.29
N PRO A 80 8.77 -14.11 -1.21
CA PRO A 80 9.62 -12.93 -1.34
C PRO A 80 9.63 -12.08 -0.08
N SER A 81 8.77 -12.39 0.87
CA SER A 81 8.31 -11.41 1.79
C SER A 81 8.00 -11.98 3.13
N PHE A 82 8.37 -11.27 4.13
CA PHE A 82 8.03 -11.57 5.50
C PHE A 82 6.98 -10.60 5.98
N LEU A 83 6.03 -11.13 6.75
CA LEU A 83 5.18 -10.34 7.57
C LEU A 83 5.98 -9.91 8.80
N LEU A 84 6.32 -8.65 8.89
CA LEU A 84 6.87 -8.08 10.09
C LEU A 84 5.77 -7.35 10.84
N GLN A 85 5.53 -7.77 12.06
CA GLN A 85 4.76 -6.93 12.97
C GLN A 85 5.61 -5.74 13.35
N SER A 86 5.08 -4.55 13.15
CA SER A 86 5.67 -3.36 13.74
C SER A 86 5.68 -3.54 15.27
N PRO A 87 6.84 -3.46 15.92
CA PRO A 87 6.92 -3.56 17.38
C PRO A 87 6.25 -2.37 18.09
N PHE A 88 5.86 -1.35 17.34
CA PHE A 88 5.28 -0.12 17.87
C PHE A 88 3.77 -0.14 17.62
N ALA A 89 3.02 -0.61 18.60
CA ALA A 89 1.56 -0.51 18.62
C ALA A 89 1.16 0.93 18.98
N GLU A 90 1.18 1.81 18.00
CA GLU A 90 0.60 3.14 18.17
C GLU A 90 -0.92 3.04 18.02
N GLU A 91 -1.65 3.71 18.91
CA GLU A 91 -3.12 3.62 18.97
C GLU A 91 -3.81 4.35 17.81
N ASP A 92 -3.06 5.18 17.09
CA ASP A 92 -3.56 6.05 16.02
C ASP A 92 -3.28 5.56 14.60
N VAL A 93 -2.67 4.39 14.46
CA VAL A 93 -2.47 3.76 13.15
C VAL A 93 -3.42 2.58 12.92
N PRO A 94 -3.87 2.36 11.68
CA PRO A 94 -4.67 1.19 11.34
C PRO A 94 -3.95 -0.13 11.64
N LEU A 95 -4.71 -1.15 11.99
CA LEU A 95 -4.15 -2.49 12.22
C LEU A 95 -3.38 -2.99 10.98
N ALA A 96 -3.89 -2.73 9.79
CA ALA A 96 -3.26 -3.07 8.52
C ALA A 96 -1.82 -2.50 8.36
N TRP A 97 -1.49 -1.40 9.05
CA TRP A 97 -0.16 -0.81 8.96
C TRP A 97 0.88 -1.48 9.86
N ARG A 98 0.42 -2.31 10.80
CA ARG A 98 1.32 -3.01 11.74
C ARG A 98 2.09 -4.15 11.11
N THR A 99 1.65 -4.60 9.94
CA THR A 99 2.27 -5.68 9.21
C THR A 99 2.69 -5.20 7.83
N ASN A 100 3.87 -5.60 7.40
CA ASN A 100 4.43 -5.21 6.12
C ASN A 100 4.84 -6.45 5.35
N VAL A 101 4.67 -6.39 4.04
CA VAL A 101 5.42 -7.23 3.11
C VAL A 101 6.72 -6.52 2.75
N TYR A 102 7.82 -7.23 2.67
CA TYR A 102 9.08 -6.66 2.22
C TYR A 102 9.92 -7.70 1.47
N THR A 103 10.82 -7.23 0.65
CA THR A 103 11.81 -8.08 -0.02
C THR A 103 13.19 -7.91 0.58
N LEU A 104 14.06 -8.86 0.35
CA LEU A 104 15.44 -8.82 0.84
C LEU A 104 16.40 -8.38 -0.27
N TYR A 105 17.55 -7.83 0.13
CA TYR A 105 18.70 -7.60 -0.75
C TYR A 105 18.38 -6.76 -1.99
N GLN A 106 17.60 -5.68 -1.81
CA GLN A 106 17.26 -4.76 -2.91
C GLN A 106 16.41 -5.38 -4.03
N LYS A 107 15.90 -6.58 -3.83
CA LYS A 107 14.99 -7.17 -4.79
C LYS A 107 13.72 -6.33 -4.86
N PRO A 108 13.21 -6.05 -6.04
CA PRO A 108 11.94 -5.35 -6.16
C PRO A 108 10.80 -6.19 -5.60
N LEU A 109 9.81 -5.53 -5.03
CA LEU A 109 8.53 -6.12 -4.73
C LEU A 109 7.63 -5.94 -5.94
N ILE A 110 7.16 -7.04 -6.51
CA ILE A 110 6.31 -7.03 -7.70
C ILE A 110 4.91 -7.48 -7.31
N VAL A 111 3.92 -6.65 -7.64
CA VAL A 111 2.51 -6.93 -7.37
C VAL A 111 1.73 -6.80 -8.67
N THR A 112 0.95 -7.83 -9.00
CA THR A 112 0.18 -7.87 -10.25
C THR A 112 -1.32 -7.87 -9.98
N TYR A 113 -2.03 -6.99 -10.66
CA TYR A 113 -3.49 -6.91 -10.68
C TYR A 113 -4.01 -7.27 -12.07
N GLN A 114 -5.09 -8.02 -12.12
CA GLN A 114 -5.74 -8.42 -13.37
C GLN A 114 -7.21 -8.04 -13.35
N GLY A 115 -7.79 -7.85 -14.54
CA GLY A 115 -9.19 -7.51 -14.67
C GLY A 115 -9.50 -6.02 -14.46
N LEU A 116 -8.49 -5.15 -14.63
CA LEU A 116 -8.75 -3.72 -14.71
C LEU A 116 -9.45 -3.39 -16.02
N ASP A 117 -10.35 -2.43 -15.96
CA ASP A 117 -11.05 -1.88 -17.12
C ASP A 117 -10.15 -0.83 -17.81
N PRO A 118 -9.68 -1.06 -19.05
CA PRO A 118 -8.78 -0.13 -19.72
C PRO A 118 -9.39 1.26 -19.97
N GLU A 119 -10.72 1.35 -19.99
CA GLU A 119 -11.42 2.61 -20.23
C GLU A 119 -11.66 3.43 -18.96
N ALA A 120 -11.64 2.78 -17.78
CA ALA A 120 -11.83 3.46 -16.51
C ALA A 120 -10.57 4.21 -16.07
N ASP A 121 -10.74 5.24 -15.25
CA ASP A 121 -9.65 5.89 -14.56
C ASP A 121 -9.43 5.22 -13.20
N TYR A 122 -8.15 4.96 -12.88
CA TYR A 122 -7.77 4.35 -11.60
C TYR A 122 -6.81 5.23 -10.82
N TRP A 123 -6.96 5.17 -9.51
CA TRP A 123 -6.05 5.76 -8.54
C TRP A 123 -5.38 4.66 -7.72
N TYR A 124 -4.12 4.87 -7.49
CA TYR A 124 -3.30 4.09 -6.59
C TYR A 124 -3.18 4.81 -5.26
N ARG A 125 -3.29 4.08 -4.17
CA ARG A 125 -2.89 4.51 -2.83
C ARG A 125 -2.17 3.35 -2.15
N ALA A 126 -1.01 3.62 -1.56
CA ALA A 126 -0.31 2.65 -0.76
C ALA A 126 0.27 3.30 0.49
N THR A 127 0.36 2.50 1.54
CA THR A 127 1.09 2.87 2.74
C THR A 127 2.34 2.03 2.81
N TYR A 128 3.47 2.73 2.79
CA TYR A 128 4.79 2.15 2.93
C TYR A 128 5.13 2.02 4.40
N GLY A 129 5.71 0.89 4.75
CA GLY A 129 6.06 0.60 6.13
C GLY A 129 7.34 1.34 6.57
N ARG A 130 7.54 1.39 7.89
CA ARG A 130 8.61 2.15 8.55
C ARG A 130 9.73 1.30 9.16
N TYR A 131 9.93 0.12 8.66
CA TYR A 131 10.87 -0.81 9.33
C TYR A 131 12.33 -0.41 9.18
N HIS A 132 12.67 0.20 8.05
CA HIS A 132 14.00 0.68 7.72
C HIS A 132 13.94 2.05 7.09
N THR A 133 15.01 2.81 7.20
CA THR A 133 15.20 4.01 6.38
C THR A 133 15.50 3.57 4.95
N ILE A 134 14.64 3.94 4.02
CA ILE A 134 14.73 3.60 2.60
C ILE A 134 14.25 4.75 1.72
N ASP A 135 14.74 4.78 0.49
CA ASP A 135 14.25 5.63 -0.60
C ASP A 135 13.54 4.74 -1.61
N LEU A 136 12.21 4.79 -1.60
CA LEU A 136 11.35 3.87 -2.33
C LEU A 136 10.80 4.51 -3.59
N SER A 137 10.97 3.85 -4.73
CA SER A 137 10.42 4.21 -6.03
C SER A 137 9.36 3.21 -6.47
N LEU A 138 8.39 3.68 -7.24
CA LEU A 138 7.34 2.86 -7.83
C LEU A 138 7.30 3.07 -9.34
N ASP A 139 7.39 1.96 -10.05
CA ASP A 139 7.21 1.89 -11.49
C ASP A 139 6.08 0.94 -11.85
N ALA A 140 5.53 1.06 -13.05
CA ALA A 140 4.60 0.10 -13.63
C ALA A 140 5.16 -0.50 -14.91
N GLY A 141 4.59 -1.65 -15.31
CA GLY A 141 5.02 -2.44 -16.46
C GLY A 141 5.87 -3.64 -16.08
N GLU A 142 6.03 -4.56 -17.01
CA GLU A 142 6.72 -5.84 -16.78
C GLU A 142 8.19 -5.64 -16.36
N ASN A 143 8.83 -4.59 -16.89
CA ASN A 143 10.23 -4.26 -16.59
C ASN A 143 10.36 -2.91 -15.84
N GLY A 144 9.25 -2.33 -15.37
CA GLY A 144 9.27 -1.01 -14.72
C GLY A 144 9.49 0.14 -15.71
N GLU A 145 8.93 0.03 -16.91
CA GLU A 145 9.14 1.01 -17.98
C GLU A 145 8.32 2.29 -17.82
N ILE A 146 7.32 2.29 -16.94
CA ILE A 146 6.44 3.43 -16.69
C ILE A 146 6.66 3.95 -15.27
N PRO A 147 7.42 5.04 -15.08
CA PRO A 147 7.62 5.59 -13.74
C PRO A 147 6.32 6.20 -13.20
N LEU A 148 5.95 5.83 -11.99
CA LEU A 148 4.78 6.34 -11.28
C LEU A 148 5.16 7.38 -10.23
N HIS A 149 6.16 7.08 -9.40
CA HIS A 149 6.79 8.07 -8.55
C HIS A 149 8.28 7.78 -8.34
N GLY A 150 9.06 8.82 -8.21
CA GLY A 150 10.48 8.75 -7.88
C GLY A 150 10.72 8.37 -6.41
N PRO A 151 11.98 8.45 -5.95
CA PRO A 151 12.32 8.07 -4.60
C PRO A 151 11.55 8.89 -3.55
N VAL A 152 10.82 8.19 -2.69
CA VAL A 152 10.20 8.73 -1.50
C VAL A 152 11.04 8.30 -0.32
N HIS A 153 11.56 9.26 0.44
CA HIS A 153 12.34 8.97 1.63
C HIS A 153 11.43 8.53 2.77
N ILE A 154 11.71 7.37 3.36
CA ILE A 154 10.96 6.82 4.49
C ILE A 154 11.93 6.66 5.65
N ASP A 155 11.82 7.53 6.64
CA ASP A 155 12.64 7.51 7.84
C ASP A 155 11.86 6.98 9.04
N ARG A 156 11.64 5.67 9.06
CA ARG A 156 10.99 4.94 10.17
C ARG A 156 9.57 5.43 10.51
N SER A 157 8.91 6.13 9.60
CA SER A 157 7.52 6.54 9.69
C SER A 157 6.68 5.83 8.63
N PHE A 158 5.37 5.78 8.81
CA PHE A 158 4.48 5.37 7.73
C PHE A 158 4.36 6.51 6.72
N CYS A 159 4.46 6.17 5.46
CA CYS A 159 4.28 7.11 4.37
C CYS A 159 3.15 6.61 3.47
N THR A 160 2.10 7.40 3.32
CA THR A 160 1.01 7.10 2.40
C THR A 160 1.18 7.91 1.13
N VAL A 161 1.24 7.23 0.00
CA VAL A 161 1.34 7.84 -1.34
C VAL A 161 0.05 7.58 -2.09
N SER A 162 -0.46 8.60 -2.76
CA SER A 162 -1.63 8.49 -3.66
C SER A 162 -1.32 9.17 -4.99
N LEU A 163 -1.70 8.52 -6.09
CA LEU A 163 -1.52 9.05 -7.43
C LEU A 163 -2.57 8.49 -8.39
N GLN A 164 -2.81 9.19 -9.49
CA GLN A 164 -3.59 8.66 -10.60
C GLN A 164 -2.70 7.76 -11.44
N LEU A 165 -3.19 6.55 -11.75
CA LEU A 165 -2.48 5.63 -12.63
C LEU A 165 -2.61 6.09 -14.09
N PRO A 166 -1.52 6.18 -14.85
CA PRO A 166 -1.59 6.43 -16.28
C PRO A 166 -2.21 5.21 -16.99
N LYS A 167 -3.07 5.45 -17.98
CA LYS A 167 -3.81 4.39 -18.69
C LYS A 167 -2.90 3.37 -19.37
N GLU A 168 -1.75 3.80 -19.82
CA GLU A 168 -0.74 2.92 -20.40
C GLU A 168 -0.26 1.83 -19.45
N ALA A 169 -0.31 2.06 -18.13
CA ALA A 169 0.14 1.10 -17.12
C ALA A 169 -0.80 -0.12 -17.00
N TYR A 170 -2.06 0.00 -17.42
CA TYR A 170 -3.06 -1.08 -17.33
C TYR A 170 -3.87 -1.28 -18.63
N ARG A 171 -3.35 -0.83 -19.77
CA ARG A 171 -4.02 -0.90 -21.08
C ARG A 171 -4.48 -2.31 -21.45
N SER A 172 -3.77 -3.33 -21.02
CA SER A 172 -4.11 -4.73 -21.27
C SER A 172 -5.14 -5.31 -20.30
N GLY A 173 -5.66 -4.52 -19.36
CA GLY A 173 -6.42 -5.00 -18.22
C GLY A 173 -5.57 -5.60 -17.11
N ARG A 174 -4.22 -5.56 -17.26
CA ARG A 174 -3.24 -6.04 -16.29
C ARG A 174 -2.35 -4.89 -15.86
N LEU A 175 -2.17 -4.72 -14.56
CA LEU A 175 -1.27 -3.76 -13.95
C LEU A 175 -0.18 -4.51 -13.20
N VAL A 176 1.05 -4.28 -13.57
CA VAL A 176 2.22 -4.77 -12.83
C VAL A 176 2.85 -3.58 -12.13
N LEU A 177 2.94 -3.64 -10.82
CA LEU A 177 3.60 -2.64 -9.98
C LEU A 177 4.94 -3.18 -9.52
N ARG A 178 5.97 -2.38 -9.64
CA ARG A 178 7.33 -2.70 -9.26
C ARG A 178 7.82 -1.65 -8.26
N LEU A 179 7.95 -2.07 -7.01
CA LEU A 179 8.52 -1.24 -5.95
C LEU A 179 10.00 -1.58 -5.79
N SER A 180 10.84 -0.58 -5.78
CA SER A 180 12.30 -0.73 -5.67
C SER A 180 12.88 0.29 -4.68
N VAL A 181 14.07 0.02 -4.21
CA VAL A 181 14.83 0.92 -3.33
C VAL A 181 16.19 1.20 -3.94
N GLN A 182 16.86 2.25 -3.44
CA GLN A 182 18.21 2.59 -3.91
C GLN A 182 19.23 1.52 -3.53
N ASP A 183 20.31 1.48 -4.30
CA ASP A 183 21.41 0.56 -4.06
C ASP A 183 21.99 0.70 -2.64
N GLY A 184 22.25 -0.43 -2.02
CA GLY A 184 22.77 -0.48 -0.64
C GLY A 184 21.71 -0.47 0.45
N GLN A 185 20.45 -0.21 0.10
CA GLN A 185 19.33 -0.23 1.06
C GLN A 185 18.70 -1.63 1.14
N ARG A 186 17.90 -1.85 2.18
CA ARG A 186 17.07 -3.05 2.29
C ARG A 186 15.87 -2.92 1.36
N GLY A 187 15.19 -4.04 1.07
CA GLY A 187 14.07 -4.07 0.14
C GLY A 187 12.87 -3.18 0.55
N PRO A 188 11.98 -2.88 -0.40
CA PRO A 188 10.78 -2.09 -0.15
C PRO A 188 9.90 -2.72 0.92
N ASN A 189 9.22 -1.87 1.71
CA ASN A 189 8.28 -2.26 2.75
C ASN A 189 6.91 -1.68 2.44
N VAL A 190 5.90 -2.53 2.35
CA VAL A 190 4.52 -2.12 2.03
C VAL A 190 3.53 -2.73 3.01
N SER A 191 2.67 -1.92 3.58
CA SER A 191 1.63 -2.35 4.52
C SER A 191 0.30 -2.62 3.83
N GLU A 192 -0.10 -1.74 2.92
CA GLU A 192 -1.35 -1.89 2.16
C GLU A 192 -1.23 -1.23 0.79
N ILE A 193 -2.02 -1.75 -0.15
CA ILE A 193 -2.20 -1.17 -1.49
C ILE A 193 -3.69 -1.11 -1.80
N MET A 194 -4.14 0.01 -2.34
CA MET A 194 -5.48 0.18 -2.90
C MET A 194 -5.40 0.65 -4.35
N ILE A 195 -6.14 -0.03 -5.22
CA ILE A 195 -6.42 0.41 -6.58
C ILE A 195 -7.93 0.68 -6.67
N THR A 196 -8.32 1.89 -7.01
CA THR A 196 -9.73 2.29 -6.98
C THR A 196 -10.11 3.18 -8.16
N LYS A 197 -11.36 3.05 -8.62
CA LYS A 197 -11.96 3.98 -9.60
C LYS A 197 -12.45 5.28 -8.95
N ARG A 198 -12.56 5.31 -7.63
CA ARG A 198 -12.94 6.49 -6.88
C ARG A 198 -11.77 7.47 -6.87
N ARG A 199 -12.01 8.69 -7.39
CA ARG A 199 -11.01 9.75 -7.29
C ARG A 199 -10.67 9.98 -5.81
N LEU A 200 -9.42 9.82 -5.49
CA LEU A 200 -8.92 10.21 -4.17
C LEU A 200 -8.84 11.73 -4.14
N THR A 201 -9.43 12.35 -3.13
CA THR A 201 -9.43 13.81 -2.98
C THR A 201 -8.00 14.34 -2.84
N GLU A 202 -7.77 15.58 -3.25
CA GLU A 202 -6.43 16.21 -3.30
C GLU A 202 -5.72 16.34 -1.94
N ASN A 203 -6.42 16.14 -0.83
CA ASN A 203 -5.80 15.90 0.48
C ASN A 203 -5.04 14.55 0.55
N ALA A 204 -5.12 13.75 -0.51
CA ALA A 204 -4.34 12.54 -0.74
C ALA A 204 -3.24 12.75 -1.80
N GLN A 205 -3.01 13.98 -2.26
CA GLN A 205 -1.79 14.29 -3.01
C GLN A 205 -0.65 14.30 -2.04
N ILE A 206 0.24 13.31 -2.20
CA ILE A 206 1.55 13.27 -1.52
C ILE A 206 1.53 14.15 -0.25
N GLU A 207 0.67 13.82 0.72
CA GLU A 207 1.02 14.14 2.07
C GLU A 207 2.23 13.26 2.36
N ILE A 208 3.36 13.72 1.84
CA ILE A 208 4.60 13.56 2.56
C ILE A 208 4.33 14.39 3.82
N GLU A 209 3.53 13.82 4.75
CA GLU A 209 3.65 14.26 6.11
C GLU A 209 5.13 14.13 6.36
N SER A 210 5.76 15.26 6.56
CA SER A 210 7.19 15.45 6.70
C SER A 210 7.75 14.30 7.55
N CYS A 211 8.33 13.33 6.83
CA CYS A 211 9.24 12.38 7.44
C CYS A 211 10.43 13.12 8.01
#